data_f54d44ecb4aee49e5bc2ace04c266fcf
#
_entry.id   f54d44ecb4aee49e5bc2ace04c266fcf
#
_cell.length_a   1.000
_cell.length_b   1.000
_cell.length_c   1.000
_cell.angle_alpha   90.00
_cell.angle_beta   90.00
_cell.angle_gamma   90.00
#
_symmetry.space_group_name_H-M   'P 1'
#
loop_
_entity.id
_entity.type
_entity.pdbx_description
1 polymer ?
#
loop_
_entity_poly.entity_id
_entity_poly.type
_entity_poly.pdbx_seq_one_letter_code
_entity_poly.pdbx_strand_id
1 'polypeptide(L)'
;LYGEDGTLTGLKGVSEEDCKNRMWYGMGHLSVFQTYSYRHSHGNVALGLPVILDIQTSDDRVRRRRHTFLHPIVLPSLSSTYEWNIYHTLNSRASYEQQVGDLNNLFQGYVMENYREVVRSQMDKLLSRRSVNLSTSYRYSNALQQLHFNANVSYGYTWLNQMESVIYDGIYCNSVFQDLSNTSSSLSAGMGLTKNFSWLRSYLKMNAGYSLNNYQRLIDGT
;
A
#
# COMPACT_ATOMS: atom_id res chain seq x y z
N LEU A 1 -28.08 -1.22 17.16
CA LEU A 1 -28.94 -1.67 18.25
C LEU A 1 -30.22 -2.19 17.63
N TYR A 2 -30.60 -3.41 17.93
CA TYR A 2 -31.83 -4.03 17.47
C TYR A 2 -32.92 -3.71 18.46
N GLY A 3 -34.09 -3.28 18.00
CA GLY A 3 -35.30 -3.23 18.80
C GLY A 3 -35.79 -4.63 19.14
N GLU A 4 -36.76 -4.76 20.06
CA GLU A 4 -37.37 -6.03 20.47
C GLU A 4 -38.01 -6.80 19.27
N ASP A 5 -38.28 -6.11 18.17
CA ASP A 5 -38.82 -6.62 16.92
C ASP A 5 -37.70 -6.97 15.88
N GLY A 6 -36.44 -6.90 16.25
CA GLY A 6 -35.32 -7.19 15.37
C GLY A 6 -34.98 -6.07 14.37
N THR A 7 -35.61 -4.90 14.48
CA THR A 7 -35.29 -3.73 13.65
C THR A 7 -34.10 -2.96 14.19
N LEU A 8 -33.26 -2.44 13.27
CA LEU A 8 -32.13 -1.57 13.61
C LEU A 8 -32.63 -0.21 14.11
N THR A 9 -32.78 -0.06 15.41
CA THR A 9 -33.32 1.16 16.06
C THR A 9 -32.27 2.19 16.47
N GLY A 10 -30.99 1.97 16.17
CA GLY A 10 -29.89 2.78 16.75
C GLY A 10 -29.30 3.85 15.87
N LEU A 11 -29.57 3.91 14.57
CA LEU A 11 -29.03 4.92 13.68
C LEU A 11 -30.15 5.90 13.29
N LYS A 12 -30.22 7.06 13.93
CA LYS A 12 -31.15 8.13 13.53
C LYS A 12 -30.93 8.51 12.07
N GLY A 13 -31.97 8.37 11.24
CA GLY A 13 -31.94 8.78 9.83
C GLY A 13 -31.50 7.72 8.82
N VAL A 14 -31.32 6.46 9.25
CA VAL A 14 -31.03 5.35 8.35
C VAL A 14 -32.32 4.65 7.93
N SER A 15 -32.55 4.56 6.62
CA SER A 15 -33.69 3.81 6.08
C SER A 15 -33.39 2.32 6.02
N GLU A 16 -34.44 1.48 6.02
CA GLU A 16 -34.27 0.02 5.82
C GLU A 16 -33.59 -0.30 4.48
N GLU A 17 -33.80 0.54 3.44
CA GLU A 17 -33.16 0.39 2.14
C GLU A 17 -31.64 0.66 2.19
N ASP A 18 -31.19 1.54 3.08
CA ASP A 18 -29.75 1.84 3.27
C ASP A 18 -29.01 0.65 3.88
N CYS A 19 -29.71 -0.23 4.57
CA CYS A 19 -29.14 -1.45 5.17
C CYS A 19 -29.24 -2.66 4.25
N LYS A 20 -29.99 -2.59 3.14
CA LYS A 20 -30.11 -3.70 2.18
C LYS A 20 -28.93 -3.71 1.22
N ASN A 21 -28.30 -4.87 1.10
CA ASN A 21 -27.14 -5.13 0.29
C ASN A 21 -27.42 -6.19 -0.78
N ARG A 22 -27.37 -5.80 -2.06
CA ARG A 22 -27.40 -6.74 -3.19
C ARG A 22 -26.53 -6.21 -4.32
N MET A 23 -25.24 -6.37 -4.18
CA MET A 23 -24.26 -5.89 -5.13
C MET A 23 -23.59 -7.06 -5.85
N TRP A 24 -23.47 -6.95 -7.18
CA TRP A 24 -22.66 -7.84 -8.00
C TRP A 24 -21.43 -7.10 -8.49
N TYR A 25 -20.32 -7.81 -8.55
CA TYR A 25 -19.04 -7.30 -8.96
C TYR A 25 -18.36 -8.21 -9.96
N GLY A 26 -17.78 -7.60 -11.00
CA GLY A 26 -16.94 -8.28 -11.97
C GLY A 26 -15.63 -7.53 -12.17
N MET A 27 -14.51 -8.26 -12.23
CA MET A 27 -13.19 -7.74 -12.51
C MET A 27 -12.58 -8.48 -13.70
N GLY A 28 -12.07 -7.72 -14.66
CA GLY A 28 -11.25 -8.21 -15.77
C GLY A 28 -9.88 -7.56 -15.72
N HIS A 29 -8.83 -8.32 -15.98
CA HIS A 29 -7.46 -7.87 -15.89
C HIS A 29 -6.67 -8.34 -17.11
N LEU A 30 -6.11 -7.41 -17.89
CA LEU A 30 -5.21 -7.68 -18.99
C LEU A 30 -3.86 -7.00 -18.69
N SER A 31 -2.78 -7.76 -18.74
CA SER A 31 -1.45 -7.23 -18.44
C SER A 31 -0.44 -7.59 -19.52
N VAL A 32 0.40 -6.61 -19.85
CA VAL A 32 1.56 -6.77 -20.75
C VAL A 32 2.81 -6.35 -19.98
N PHE A 33 3.77 -7.24 -19.92
CA PHE A 33 5.03 -7.02 -19.22
C PHE A 33 6.15 -6.80 -20.22
N GLN A 34 6.85 -5.68 -20.09
CA GLN A 34 8.04 -5.35 -20.88
C GLN A 34 9.20 -5.09 -19.92
N THR A 35 10.35 -5.69 -20.22
CA THR A 35 11.57 -5.48 -19.45
C THR A 35 12.74 -5.26 -20.40
N TYR A 36 13.43 -4.17 -20.21
CA TYR A 36 14.65 -3.82 -20.92
C TYR A 36 15.82 -3.96 -19.97
N SER A 37 16.80 -4.77 -20.30
CA SER A 37 17.99 -4.97 -19.47
C SER A 37 19.25 -4.61 -20.24
N TYR A 38 20.10 -3.84 -19.61
CA TYR A 38 21.44 -3.51 -20.09
C TYR A 38 22.47 -4.04 -19.10
N ARG A 39 23.38 -4.86 -19.60
CA ARG A 39 24.48 -5.43 -18.82
C ARG A 39 25.80 -4.75 -19.19
N HIS A 40 26.54 -4.31 -18.21
CA HIS A 40 27.90 -3.79 -18.30
C HIS A 40 28.86 -4.72 -17.55
N SER A 41 30.17 -4.53 -17.75
CA SER A 41 31.24 -5.32 -17.08
C SER A 41 31.14 -5.32 -15.54
N HIS A 42 30.65 -4.21 -14.95
CA HIS A 42 30.56 -4.01 -13.50
C HIS A 42 29.11 -4.00 -12.97
N GLY A 43 28.14 -4.42 -13.78
CA GLY A 43 26.77 -4.43 -13.28
C GLY A 43 25.71 -4.54 -14.37
N ASN A 44 24.48 -4.38 -13.93
CA ASN A 44 23.32 -4.38 -14.80
C ASN A 44 22.31 -3.30 -14.39
N VAL A 45 21.58 -2.82 -15.38
CA VAL A 45 20.43 -1.94 -15.19
C VAL A 45 19.24 -2.57 -15.91
N ALA A 46 18.10 -2.65 -15.23
CA ALA A 46 16.88 -3.17 -15.84
C ALA A 46 15.73 -2.17 -15.62
N LEU A 47 15.05 -1.85 -16.72
CA LEU A 47 13.84 -1.02 -16.74
C LEU A 47 12.64 -1.93 -17.06
N GLY A 48 11.71 -2.04 -16.12
CA GLY A 48 10.43 -2.69 -16.29
C GLY A 48 9.33 -1.68 -16.59
N LEU A 49 8.50 -1.94 -17.58
CA LEU A 49 7.35 -1.10 -17.96
C LEU A 49 6.09 -1.98 -18.11
N PRO A 50 5.58 -2.58 -17.03
CA PRO A 50 4.31 -3.29 -17.10
C PRO A 50 3.16 -2.31 -17.36
N VAL A 51 2.30 -2.70 -18.30
CA VAL A 51 1.05 -2.00 -18.61
C VAL A 51 -0.10 -2.93 -18.29
N ILE A 52 -1.01 -2.46 -17.48
CA ILE A 52 -2.17 -3.20 -16.99
C ILE A 52 -3.42 -2.46 -17.42
N LEU A 53 -4.36 -3.18 -18.01
CA LEU A 53 -5.70 -2.69 -18.26
C LEU A 53 -6.65 -3.37 -17.28
N ASP A 54 -7.17 -2.60 -16.35
CA ASP A 54 -8.07 -3.07 -15.30
C ASP A 54 -9.50 -2.63 -15.63
N ILE A 55 -10.41 -3.60 -15.72
CA ILE A 55 -11.82 -3.40 -16.03
C ILE A 55 -12.61 -3.84 -14.81
N GLN A 56 -13.29 -2.92 -14.18
CA GLN A 56 -14.10 -3.19 -13.00
C GLN A 56 -15.55 -2.81 -13.26
N THR A 57 -16.47 -3.71 -12.96
CA THR A 57 -17.90 -3.47 -13.12
C THR A 57 -18.60 -3.77 -11.80
N SER A 58 -19.38 -2.83 -11.32
CA SER A 58 -20.27 -2.98 -10.16
C SER A 58 -21.72 -2.80 -10.56
N ASP A 59 -22.61 -3.62 -10.04
CA ASP A 59 -24.07 -3.57 -10.25
C ASP A 59 -24.76 -3.63 -8.90
N ASP A 60 -25.20 -2.47 -8.38
CA ASP A 60 -26.04 -2.38 -7.18
C ASP A 60 -27.51 -2.51 -7.57
N ARG A 61 -28.06 -3.68 -7.34
CA ARG A 61 -29.46 -4.01 -7.71
C ARG A 61 -30.48 -3.34 -6.82
N VAL A 62 -30.13 -2.98 -5.60
CA VAL A 62 -31.06 -2.28 -4.67
C VAL A 62 -31.23 -0.84 -5.11
N ARG A 63 -30.11 -0.17 -5.42
CA ARG A 63 -30.10 1.24 -5.83
C ARG A 63 -30.16 1.43 -7.34
N ARG A 64 -30.24 0.33 -8.12
CA ARG A 64 -30.27 0.31 -9.60
C ARG A 64 -29.15 1.11 -10.23
N ARG A 65 -27.95 1.04 -9.67
CA ARG A 65 -26.75 1.74 -10.17
C ARG A 65 -25.76 0.72 -10.71
N ARG A 66 -25.34 0.96 -11.96
CA ARG A 66 -24.28 0.18 -12.60
C ARG A 66 -23.14 1.11 -12.99
N HIS A 67 -21.94 0.77 -12.56
CA HIS A 67 -20.73 1.49 -12.92
C HIS A 67 -19.74 0.54 -13.57
N THR A 68 -19.11 1.00 -14.66
CA THR A 68 -18.01 0.29 -15.31
C THR A 68 -16.85 1.25 -15.41
N PHE A 69 -15.73 0.85 -14.86
CA PHE A 69 -14.49 1.62 -14.85
C PHE A 69 -13.44 0.90 -15.68
N LEU A 70 -12.74 1.67 -16.51
CA LEU A 70 -11.63 1.21 -17.31
C LEU A 70 -10.39 2.01 -16.90
N HIS A 71 -9.41 1.33 -16.31
CA HIS A 71 -8.20 1.97 -15.81
C HIS A 71 -6.95 1.41 -16.50
N PRO A 72 -6.31 2.17 -17.40
CA PRO A 72 -4.97 1.85 -17.84
C PRO A 72 -3.97 2.25 -16.73
N ILE A 73 -3.17 1.30 -16.30
CA ILE A 73 -2.17 1.45 -15.23
C ILE A 73 -0.80 1.13 -15.82
N VAL A 74 0.16 2.01 -15.63
CA VAL A 74 1.57 1.79 -16.00
C VAL A 74 2.40 1.79 -14.72
N LEU A 75 3.18 0.73 -14.51
CA LEU A 75 3.96 0.50 -13.29
C LEU A 75 5.47 0.48 -13.58
N PRO A 76 6.09 1.63 -13.90
CA PRO A 76 7.51 1.67 -14.19
C PRO A 76 8.35 1.24 -12.99
N SER A 77 9.36 0.44 -13.25
CA SER A 77 10.34 0.02 -12.27
C SER A 77 11.73 0.06 -12.86
N LEU A 78 12.68 0.60 -12.11
CA LEU A 78 14.09 0.65 -12.46
C LEU A 78 14.86 -0.09 -11.38
N SER A 79 15.71 -1.01 -11.77
CA SER A 79 16.63 -1.69 -10.87
C SER A 79 18.06 -1.62 -11.43
N SER A 80 19.01 -1.42 -10.55
CA SER A 80 20.43 -1.35 -10.90
C SER A 80 21.24 -2.12 -9.88
N THR A 81 22.15 -2.94 -10.37
CA THR A 81 23.19 -3.58 -9.56
C THR A 81 24.53 -3.13 -10.09
N TYR A 82 25.37 -2.65 -9.21
CA TYR A 82 26.72 -2.21 -9.55
C TYR A 82 27.75 -2.85 -8.63
N GLU A 83 28.75 -3.48 -9.21
CA GLU A 83 29.84 -4.19 -8.53
C GLU A 83 31.15 -3.49 -8.82
N TRP A 84 31.67 -2.71 -7.85
CA TRP A 84 32.99 -2.08 -8.01
C TRP A 84 34.11 -3.10 -8.09
N ASN A 85 33.95 -4.16 -7.32
CA ASN A 85 34.84 -5.30 -7.28
C ASN A 85 34.14 -6.49 -6.59
N ILE A 86 34.85 -7.59 -6.40
CA ILE A 86 34.30 -8.82 -5.78
C ILE A 86 33.78 -8.64 -4.34
N TYR A 87 34.13 -7.53 -3.69
CA TYR A 87 33.75 -7.26 -2.29
C TYR A 87 32.59 -6.28 -2.15
N HIS A 88 32.38 -5.40 -3.11
CA HIS A 88 31.49 -4.26 -3.01
C HIS A 88 30.37 -4.35 -4.03
N THR A 89 29.14 -4.41 -3.55
CA THR A 89 27.93 -4.44 -4.39
C THR A 89 26.97 -3.35 -3.93
N LEU A 90 26.44 -2.58 -4.87
CA LEU A 90 25.38 -1.60 -4.68
C LEU A 90 24.16 -2.06 -5.48
N ASN A 91 23.02 -2.19 -4.83
CA ASN A 91 21.75 -2.43 -5.48
C ASN A 91 20.83 -1.23 -5.25
N SER A 92 20.26 -0.70 -6.31
CA SER A 92 19.29 0.38 -6.23
C SER A 92 18.02 -0.01 -6.98
N ARG A 93 16.88 0.35 -6.42
CA ARG A 93 15.57 0.11 -7.03
C ARG A 93 14.68 1.32 -6.86
N ALA A 94 14.02 1.70 -7.93
CA ALA A 94 12.94 2.68 -7.94
C ALA A 94 11.72 2.02 -8.55
N SER A 95 10.55 2.16 -7.94
CA SER A 95 9.30 1.64 -8.48
C SER A 95 8.17 2.63 -8.26
N TYR A 96 7.28 2.71 -9.22
CA TYR A 96 5.98 3.34 -9.10
C TYR A 96 4.93 2.25 -9.08
N GLU A 97 4.01 2.35 -8.15
CA GLU A 97 2.90 1.42 -7.99
C GLU A 97 1.60 2.21 -7.99
N GLN A 98 0.61 1.68 -8.67
CA GLN A 98 -0.74 2.22 -8.66
C GLN A 98 -1.71 1.08 -8.45
N GLN A 99 -2.57 1.23 -7.47
CA GLN A 99 -3.67 0.34 -7.18
C GLN A 99 -4.97 1.12 -7.31
N VAL A 100 -5.92 0.57 -8.05
CA VAL A 100 -7.25 1.14 -8.23
C VAL A 100 -8.27 0.11 -7.81
N GLY A 101 -9.22 0.53 -7.02
CA GLY A 101 -10.34 -0.31 -6.58
C GLY A 101 -10.25 -0.71 -5.12
N ASP A 102 -11.33 -0.46 -4.46
CA ASP A 102 -11.84 -1.18 -3.31
C ASP A 102 -13.35 -1.04 -3.37
N LEU A 103 -14.01 -2.18 -3.48
CA LEU A 103 -15.47 -2.23 -3.63
C LEU A 103 -16.21 -1.71 -2.43
N ASN A 104 -15.65 -1.92 -1.25
CA ASN A 104 -16.26 -1.46 -0.02
C ASN A 104 -16.48 0.04 -0.05
N ASN A 105 -15.62 0.77 -0.79
CA ASN A 105 -15.70 2.22 -0.91
C ASN A 105 -16.74 2.71 -1.94
N LEU A 106 -17.18 1.86 -2.87
CA LEU A 106 -18.28 2.19 -3.80
C LEU A 106 -19.65 1.89 -3.22
N PHE A 107 -19.69 1.12 -2.15
CA PHE A 107 -20.94 0.76 -1.53
C PHE A 107 -21.48 1.92 -0.68
N GLN A 108 -22.54 2.57 -1.14
CA GLN A 108 -23.15 3.74 -0.47
C GLN A 108 -24.08 3.40 0.70
N GLY A 109 -24.21 2.12 1.06
CA GLY A 109 -24.97 1.67 2.22
C GLY A 109 -24.13 1.58 3.47
N TYR A 110 -24.79 1.23 4.55
CA TYR A 110 -24.13 0.92 5.81
C TYR A 110 -23.65 -0.53 5.81
N VAL A 111 -22.40 -0.74 6.16
CA VAL A 111 -21.80 -2.07 6.39
C VAL A 111 -21.43 -2.16 7.87
N MET A 112 -22.00 -3.11 8.57
CA MET A 112 -21.61 -3.40 9.94
C MET A 112 -20.42 -4.35 9.90
N GLU A 113 -19.24 -3.88 10.27
CA GLU A 113 -18.04 -4.72 10.38
C GLU A 113 -18.03 -5.50 11.70
N ASN A 114 -18.51 -4.88 12.76
CA ASN A 114 -18.70 -5.51 14.05
C ASN A 114 -19.83 -4.81 14.84
N TYR A 115 -20.16 -5.29 16.03
CA TYR A 115 -21.27 -4.76 16.84
C TYR A 115 -21.07 -3.30 17.33
N ARG A 116 -19.89 -2.73 17.15
CA ARG A 116 -19.54 -1.34 17.54
C ARG A 116 -19.12 -0.48 16.37
N GLU A 117 -18.93 -1.07 15.20
CA GLU A 117 -18.36 -0.38 14.05
C GLU A 117 -19.25 -0.51 12.83
N VAL A 118 -19.64 0.64 12.32
CA VAL A 118 -20.43 0.76 11.10
C VAL A 118 -19.65 1.62 10.13
N VAL A 119 -19.42 1.11 8.94
CA VAL A 119 -18.71 1.79 7.86
C VAL A 119 -19.71 2.26 6.81
N ARG A 120 -19.58 3.50 6.38
CA ARG A 120 -20.34 4.06 5.26
C ARG A 120 -19.39 4.73 4.28
N SER A 121 -19.46 4.37 3.03
CA SER A 121 -18.82 5.13 1.96
C SER A 121 -19.80 6.16 1.38
N GLN A 122 -19.33 7.39 1.19
CA GLN A 122 -20.08 8.45 0.53
C GLN A 122 -19.55 8.72 -0.89
N MET A 123 -18.72 7.84 -1.43
CA MET A 123 -17.98 8.11 -2.65
C MET A 123 -18.54 7.40 -3.87
N ASP A 124 -18.61 8.12 -4.97
CA ASP A 124 -18.89 7.59 -6.31
C ASP A 124 -17.60 7.22 -7.09
N LYS A 125 -16.42 7.38 -6.45
CA LYS A 125 -15.11 7.15 -7.08
C LYS A 125 -14.39 5.97 -6.44
N LEU A 126 -13.71 5.20 -7.27
CA LEU A 126 -12.82 4.14 -6.79
C LEU A 126 -11.66 4.71 -5.98
N LEU A 127 -11.28 4.00 -4.92
CA LEU A 127 -10.04 4.27 -4.23
C LEU A 127 -8.88 4.20 -5.22
N SER A 128 -8.06 5.22 -5.25
CA SER A 128 -6.82 5.25 -6.02
C SER A 128 -5.65 5.48 -5.06
N ARG A 129 -4.81 4.46 -4.96
CA ARG A 129 -3.55 4.53 -4.22
C ARG A 129 -2.41 4.53 -5.22
N ARG A 130 -1.54 5.53 -5.12
CA ARG A 130 -0.31 5.63 -5.91
C ARG A 130 0.85 5.68 -4.95
N SER A 131 1.92 4.97 -5.24
CA SER A 131 3.13 5.02 -4.41
C SER A 131 4.39 5.02 -5.25
N VAL A 132 5.39 5.74 -4.76
CA VAL A 132 6.76 5.72 -5.26
C VAL A 132 7.63 5.13 -4.17
N ASN A 133 8.37 4.09 -4.51
CA ASN A 133 9.30 3.42 -3.61
C ASN A 133 10.71 3.52 -4.18
N LEU A 134 11.63 4.03 -3.38
CA LEU A 134 13.06 4.11 -3.67
C LEU A 134 13.79 3.29 -2.63
N SER A 135 14.70 2.44 -3.05
CA SER A 135 15.54 1.68 -2.13
C SER A 135 16.96 1.54 -2.67
N THR A 136 17.92 1.64 -1.78
CA THR A 136 19.33 1.42 -2.09
C THR A 136 19.94 0.56 -1.00
N SER A 137 20.66 -0.48 -1.38
CA SER A 137 21.38 -1.34 -0.47
C SER A 137 22.82 -1.50 -0.92
N TYR A 138 23.71 -1.33 0.02
CA TYR A 138 25.15 -1.53 -0.16
C TYR A 138 25.58 -2.74 0.62
N ARG A 139 26.40 -3.59 0.02
CA ARG A 139 27.00 -4.77 0.63
C ARG A 139 28.51 -4.72 0.45
N TYR A 140 29.21 -4.88 1.54
CA TYR A 140 30.63 -5.25 1.58
C TYR A 140 30.77 -6.66 2.14
N SER A 141 31.50 -7.53 1.46
CA SER A 141 31.72 -8.90 1.89
C SER A 141 33.14 -9.35 1.56
N ASN A 142 33.97 -9.48 2.57
CA ASN A 142 35.36 -9.96 2.44
C ASN A 142 35.50 -11.25 3.23
N ALA A 143 35.53 -12.38 2.51
CA ALA A 143 35.64 -13.70 3.11
C ALA A 143 37.01 -13.93 3.78
N LEU A 144 38.10 -13.38 3.23
CA LEU A 144 39.44 -13.53 3.80
C LEU A 144 39.56 -12.83 5.15
N GLN A 145 38.96 -11.62 5.25
CA GLN A 145 38.91 -10.87 6.49
C GLN A 145 37.75 -11.31 7.39
N GLN A 146 36.88 -12.19 6.91
CA GLN A 146 35.64 -12.60 7.57
C GLN A 146 34.82 -11.41 8.05
N LEU A 147 34.73 -10.37 7.21
CA LEU A 147 34.05 -9.12 7.49
C LEU A 147 32.91 -8.91 6.48
N HIS A 148 31.71 -8.73 7.01
CA HIS A 148 30.52 -8.42 6.22
C HIS A 148 29.87 -7.16 6.78
N PHE A 149 29.59 -6.23 5.88
CA PHE A 149 28.87 -5.02 6.18
C PHE A 149 27.73 -4.85 5.17
N ASN A 150 26.58 -4.47 5.65
CA ASN A 150 25.46 -4.10 4.81
C ASN A 150 24.82 -2.81 5.33
N ALA A 151 24.41 -1.96 4.40
CA ALA A 151 23.62 -0.78 4.70
C ALA A 151 22.47 -0.69 3.70
N ASN A 152 21.32 -0.28 4.15
CA ASN A 152 20.15 -0.07 3.31
C ASN A 152 19.43 1.20 3.70
N VAL A 153 18.90 1.88 2.69
CA VAL A 153 18.02 3.05 2.84
C VAL A 153 16.83 2.83 1.94
N SER A 154 15.64 3.05 2.44
CA SER A 154 14.43 3.05 1.63
C SER A 154 13.55 4.24 1.96
N TYR A 155 12.93 4.78 0.92
CA TYR A 155 11.98 5.88 0.99
C TYR A 155 10.73 5.50 0.22
N GLY A 156 9.59 5.62 0.87
CA GLY A 156 8.27 5.41 0.27
C GLY A 156 7.43 6.68 0.37
N TYR A 157 6.72 7.01 -0.69
CA TYR A 157 5.75 8.09 -0.69
C TYR A 157 4.46 7.58 -1.34
N THR A 158 3.35 7.77 -0.63
CA THR A 158 2.03 7.26 -1.05
C THR A 158 1.02 8.40 -1.11
N TRP A 159 0.24 8.42 -2.19
CA TRP A 159 -0.92 9.29 -2.38
C TRP A 159 -2.17 8.44 -2.39
N LEU A 160 -3.17 8.88 -1.66
CA LEU A 160 -4.52 8.35 -1.65
C LEU A 160 -5.49 9.45 -2.07
N ASN A 161 -6.50 9.11 -2.86
CA ASN A 161 -7.55 10.06 -3.24
C ASN A 161 -8.67 10.15 -2.20
N GLN A 162 -8.56 9.45 -1.10
CA GLN A 162 -9.54 9.36 -0.04
C GLN A 162 -8.88 9.47 1.32
N MET A 163 -9.60 10.03 2.27
CA MET A 163 -9.20 10.06 3.68
C MET A 163 -10.30 9.45 4.53
N GLU A 164 -9.92 8.56 5.42
CA GLU A 164 -10.80 8.01 6.44
C GLU A 164 -10.93 9.01 7.59
N SER A 165 -12.17 9.38 7.91
CA SER A 165 -12.52 10.13 9.11
C SER A 165 -13.19 9.19 10.10
N VAL A 166 -12.65 9.09 11.30
CA VAL A 166 -13.21 8.28 12.38
C VAL A 166 -13.98 9.20 13.33
N ILE A 167 -15.28 8.95 13.47
CA ILE A 167 -16.16 9.70 14.35
C ILE A 167 -16.55 8.81 15.52
N TYR A 168 -16.28 9.26 16.72
CA TYR A 168 -16.65 8.54 17.95
C TYR A 168 -17.99 9.07 18.49
N ASP A 169 -18.96 8.17 18.67
CA ASP A 169 -20.23 8.45 19.33
C ASP A 169 -20.38 7.49 20.53
N GLY A 170 -19.89 7.92 21.68
CA GLY A 170 -19.83 7.11 22.89
C GLY A 170 -18.92 5.89 22.70
N ILE A 171 -19.54 4.69 22.72
CA ILE A 171 -18.82 3.42 22.52
C ILE A 171 -18.79 2.97 21.06
N TYR A 172 -19.46 3.71 20.18
CA TYR A 172 -19.54 3.39 18.76
C TYR A 172 -18.50 4.17 17.96
N CYS A 173 -17.96 3.51 16.95
CA CYS A 173 -16.99 4.08 16.02
C CYS A 173 -17.61 4.05 14.61
N ASN A 174 -17.71 5.22 13.99
CA ASN A 174 -18.20 5.35 12.63
C ASN A 174 -17.04 5.78 11.74
N SER A 175 -16.66 4.94 10.81
CA SER A 175 -15.67 5.28 9.77
C SER A 175 -16.37 5.80 8.52
N VAL A 176 -16.02 7.01 8.11
CA VAL A 176 -16.56 7.66 6.92
C VAL A 176 -15.41 8.00 5.99
N PHE A 177 -15.47 7.51 4.76
CA PHE A 177 -14.50 7.89 3.72
C PHE A 177 -14.94 9.19 3.04
N GLN A 178 -14.01 10.14 2.97
CA GLN A 178 -14.22 11.46 2.36
C GLN A 178 -13.32 11.63 1.12
N ASP A 179 -13.81 12.40 0.13
CA ASP A 179 -13.05 12.75 -1.09
C ASP A 179 -11.98 13.82 -0.77
N LEU A 180 -11.05 13.47 0.10
CA LEU A 180 -9.92 14.30 0.49
C LEU A 180 -8.64 13.55 0.16
N SER A 181 -7.71 14.23 -0.50
CA SER A 181 -6.41 13.65 -0.78
C SER A 181 -5.62 13.43 0.51
N ASN A 182 -5.05 12.25 0.65
CA ASN A 182 -4.18 11.90 1.76
C ASN A 182 -2.79 11.53 1.26
N THR A 183 -1.77 11.90 2.00
CA THR A 183 -0.39 11.56 1.68
C THR A 183 0.30 10.96 2.88
N SER A 184 1.14 9.98 2.62
CA SER A 184 2.01 9.41 3.64
C SER A 184 3.41 9.21 3.11
N SER A 185 4.40 9.36 3.97
CA SER A 185 5.80 9.10 3.63
C SER A 185 6.45 8.24 4.69
N SER A 186 7.35 7.37 4.25
CA SER A 186 8.14 6.52 5.11
C SER A 186 9.60 6.58 4.68
N LEU A 187 10.48 6.73 5.64
CA LEU A 187 11.93 6.64 5.46
C LEU A 187 12.45 5.57 6.42
N SER A 188 13.19 4.61 5.90
CA SER A 188 13.90 3.66 6.73
C SER A 188 15.36 3.55 6.33
N ALA A 189 16.23 3.44 7.32
CA ALA A 189 17.64 3.21 7.14
C ALA A 189 18.09 2.10 8.09
N GLY A 190 18.94 1.22 7.61
CA GLY A 190 19.47 0.13 8.40
C GLY A 190 20.93 -0.15 8.05
N MET A 191 21.68 -0.61 9.01
CA MET A 191 23.05 -1.11 8.81
C MET A 191 23.32 -2.33 9.68
N GLY A 192 24.14 -3.23 9.15
CA GLY A 192 24.59 -4.41 9.84
C GLY A 192 26.07 -4.66 9.61
N LEU A 193 26.76 -5.04 10.65
CA LEU A 193 28.17 -5.41 10.64
C LEU A 193 28.32 -6.79 11.26
N THR A 194 29.01 -7.67 10.58
CA THR A 194 29.41 -8.97 11.14
C THR A 194 30.89 -9.18 10.92
N LYS A 195 31.61 -9.42 12.00
CA LYS A 195 33.05 -9.73 12.00
C LYS A 195 33.29 -11.00 12.75
N ASN A 196 33.96 -11.93 12.10
CA ASN A 196 34.41 -13.17 12.73
C ASN A 196 35.87 -13.04 13.17
N PHE A 197 36.17 -13.49 14.37
CA PHE A 197 37.51 -13.53 14.98
C PHE A 197 37.94 -14.98 15.18
N SER A 198 38.58 -15.56 14.16
CA SER A 198 38.97 -16.99 14.16
C SER A 198 39.89 -17.36 15.32
N TRP A 199 40.79 -16.44 15.72
CA TRP A 199 41.69 -16.62 16.83
C TRP A 199 41.01 -16.68 18.21
N LEU A 200 39.89 -15.97 18.38
CA LEU A 200 39.04 -15.97 19.59
C LEU A 200 37.88 -16.98 19.51
N ARG A 201 37.71 -17.67 18.38
CA ARG A 201 36.54 -18.52 18.08
C ARG A 201 35.21 -17.80 18.38
N SER A 202 35.16 -16.51 18.11
CA SER A 202 34.02 -15.63 18.42
C SER A 202 33.61 -14.77 17.20
N TYR A 203 32.41 -14.25 17.23
CA TYR A 203 31.96 -13.30 16.23
C TYR A 203 31.29 -12.08 16.88
N LEU A 204 31.44 -10.94 16.26
CA LEU A 204 30.72 -9.70 16.59
C LEU A 204 29.65 -9.48 15.54
N LYS A 205 28.40 -9.28 15.98
CA LYS A 205 27.29 -8.87 15.12
C LYS A 205 26.65 -7.61 15.70
N MET A 206 26.57 -6.56 14.90
CA MET A 206 25.94 -5.29 15.25
C MET A 206 24.89 -4.96 14.20
N ASN A 207 23.71 -4.51 14.64
CA ASN A 207 22.67 -4.00 13.77
C ASN A 207 22.17 -2.68 14.35
N ALA A 208 21.93 -1.71 13.46
CA ALA A 208 21.28 -0.47 13.81
C ALA A 208 20.23 -0.17 12.74
N GLY A 209 19.11 0.41 13.15
CA GLY A 209 18.02 0.77 12.25
C GLY A 209 17.29 2.00 12.75
N TYR A 210 16.79 2.77 11.79
CA TYR A 210 15.98 3.95 12.02
C TYR A 210 14.81 3.94 11.06
N SER A 211 13.63 4.31 11.55
CA SER A 211 12.44 4.47 10.70
C SER A 211 11.68 5.72 11.11
N LEU A 212 11.24 6.48 10.11
CA LEU A 212 10.38 7.65 10.25
C LEU A 212 9.17 7.46 9.35
N ASN A 213 7.98 7.54 9.94
CA ASN A 213 6.73 7.46 9.20
C ASN A 213 5.93 8.75 9.46
N ASN A 214 5.46 9.36 8.38
CA ASN A 214 4.59 10.52 8.42
C ASN A 214 3.29 10.17 7.70
N TYR A 215 2.15 10.37 8.37
CA TYR A 215 0.82 10.10 7.84
C TYR A 215 -0.18 11.13 8.38
N GLN A 216 -1.24 11.35 7.63
CA GLN A 216 -2.32 12.25 7.99
C GLN A 216 -3.58 11.41 8.29
N ARG A 217 -4.29 11.79 9.33
CA ARG A 217 -5.55 11.18 9.73
C ARG A 217 -6.51 12.26 10.22
N LEU A 218 -7.79 12.13 9.88
CA LEU A 218 -8.85 12.97 10.45
C LEU A 218 -9.48 12.26 11.66
N ILE A 219 -9.65 12.99 12.74
CA ILE A 219 -10.39 12.53 13.92
C ILE A 219 -11.48 13.55 14.18
N ASP A 220 -12.74 13.09 14.31
CA ASP A 220 -13.93 13.93 14.51
C ASP A 220 -14.09 15.05 13.46
N GLY A 221 -13.62 14.79 12.22
CA GLY A 221 -13.77 15.72 11.10
C GLY A 221 -12.82 16.92 11.10
N THR A 222 -11.80 16.92 11.97
CA THR A 222 -10.76 17.97 12.06
C THR A 222 -9.36 17.45 11.78
#